data_2d2fb467361edb06a98cd886d56b49a3
#
_entry.id   2d2fb467361edb06a98cd886d56b49a3
#
_cell.length_a   1.000
_cell.length_b   1.000
_cell.length_c   1.000
_cell.angle_alpha   90.00
_cell.angle_beta   90.00
_cell.angle_gamma   90.00
#
_symmetry.space_group_name_H-M   'P 1'
#
loop_
_entity.id
_entity.type
_entity.pdbx_description
1 polymer ?
#
loop_
_entity_poly.entity_id
_entity_poly.type
_entity_poly.pdbx_seq_one_letter_code
_entity_poly.pdbx_strand_id
1 'polypeptide(L)'
;KQVANRILEPFMWHTVIVTATDWDGFWHQRCSPLAQPEIRVAAEAMREAFDASTPRAMAAGEWHTPYVRDDELDLDDRTKRRISAARCARVSYLTHDGRRDLSADEELYQRLVTADPPHWSPLEHVATPAVDGEAVLGNLRGWHQLRHCLDSAG
;
A
#
# COMPACT_ATOMS: atom_id res chain seq x y z
N LYS A 1 -2.20 -2.76 -26.41
CA LYS A 1 -1.48 -1.85 -25.50
C LYS A 1 -0.84 -2.64 -24.33
N GLN A 2 -1.60 -3.45 -23.58
CA GLN A 2 -1.08 -4.22 -22.44
C GLN A 2 0.02 -5.22 -22.82
N VAL A 3 -0.13 -5.96 -23.92
CA VAL A 3 0.89 -6.93 -24.40
C VAL A 3 2.18 -6.22 -24.78
N ALA A 4 2.11 -5.08 -25.47
CA ALA A 4 3.29 -4.30 -25.82
C ALA A 4 4.02 -3.75 -24.59
N ASN A 5 3.28 -3.30 -23.56
CA ASN A 5 3.86 -2.82 -22.30
C ASN A 5 4.63 -3.94 -21.59
N ARG A 6 4.12 -5.18 -21.56
CA ARG A 6 4.80 -6.31 -20.91
C ARG A 6 6.18 -6.62 -21.52
N ILE A 7 6.36 -6.38 -22.82
CA ILE A 7 7.65 -6.55 -23.49
C ILE A 7 8.66 -5.49 -23.01
N LEU A 8 8.18 -4.30 -22.64
CA LEU A 8 9.01 -3.19 -22.18
C LEU A 8 9.28 -3.22 -20.66
N GLU A 9 8.45 -3.93 -19.88
CA GLU A 9 8.57 -4.00 -18.41
C GLU A 9 10.00 -4.30 -17.91
N PRO A 10 10.76 -5.25 -18.47
CA PRO A 10 12.13 -5.52 -18.02
C PRO A 10 13.11 -4.35 -18.20
N PHE A 11 12.74 -3.35 -18.98
CA PHE A 11 13.57 -2.18 -19.31
C PHE A 11 13.06 -0.89 -18.69
N MET A 12 12.04 -0.96 -17.84
CA MET A 12 11.40 0.20 -17.23
C MET A 12 11.63 0.23 -15.72
N TRP A 13 11.65 1.43 -15.16
CA TRP A 13 11.58 1.60 -13.72
C TRP A 13 10.17 1.28 -13.22
N HIS A 14 10.10 0.51 -12.15
CA HIS A 14 8.85 0.19 -11.47
C HIS A 14 8.88 0.72 -10.05
N THR A 15 7.80 1.39 -9.66
CA THR A 15 7.54 1.73 -8.26
C THR A 15 6.47 0.79 -7.74
N VAL A 16 6.76 0.12 -6.65
CA VAL A 16 5.85 -0.84 -6.00
C VAL A 16 5.68 -0.45 -4.55
N ILE A 17 4.44 -0.42 -4.07
CA ILE A 17 4.13 -0.29 -2.64
C ILE A 17 3.93 -1.69 -2.06
N VAL A 18 4.61 -1.97 -0.96
CA VAL A 18 4.47 -3.23 -0.21
C VAL A 18 4.16 -2.88 1.23
N THR A 19 3.06 -3.41 1.75
CA THR A 19 2.63 -3.21 3.14
C THR A 19 2.45 -4.57 3.81
N ALA A 20 3.16 -4.79 4.89
CA ALA A 20 3.10 -6.04 5.66
C ALA A 20 3.47 -5.78 7.12
N THR A 21 3.00 -6.64 8.02
CA THR A 21 3.40 -6.64 9.44
C THR A 21 4.40 -7.73 9.77
N ASP A 22 4.54 -8.74 8.91
CA ASP A 22 5.43 -9.88 9.10
C ASP A 22 6.42 -9.95 7.93
N TRP A 23 7.67 -9.59 8.20
CA TRP A 23 8.74 -9.54 7.21
C TRP A 23 9.76 -10.67 7.35
N ASP A 24 9.75 -11.42 8.46
CA ASP A 24 10.79 -12.42 8.77
C ASP A 24 10.88 -13.49 7.69
N GLY A 25 9.73 -14.00 7.22
CA GLY A 25 9.67 -14.97 6.15
C GLY A 25 10.24 -14.45 4.83
N PHE A 26 9.97 -13.18 4.51
CA PHE A 26 10.50 -12.53 3.32
C PHE A 26 12.03 -12.37 3.41
N TRP A 27 12.54 -11.85 4.54
CA TRP A 27 13.97 -11.69 4.75
C TRP A 27 14.70 -13.03 4.68
N HIS A 28 14.16 -14.06 5.35
CA HIS A 28 14.74 -15.40 5.35
C HIS A 28 14.87 -15.96 3.93
N GLN A 29 13.84 -15.82 3.11
CA GLN A 29 13.82 -16.39 1.77
C GLN A 29 14.59 -15.55 0.73
N ARG A 30 14.54 -14.22 0.83
CA ARG A 30 15.00 -13.34 -0.25
C ARG A 30 16.37 -12.71 0.00
N CYS A 31 16.81 -12.60 1.25
CA CYS A 31 18.19 -12.24 1.57
C CYS A 31 19.12 -13.47 1.63
N SER A 32 18.63 -14.65 1.28
CA SER A 32 19.40 -15.90 1.24
C SER A 32 20.37 -15.92 0.06
N PRO A 33 21.58 -16.49 0.21
CA PRO A 33 22.49 -16.77 -0.92
C PRO A 33 21.88 -17.66 -2.00
N LEU A 34 20.82 -18.41 -1.68
CA LEU A 34 20.11 -19.27 -2.63
C LEU A 34 19.04 -18.52 -3.46
N ALA A 35 18.74 -17.27 -3.10
CA ALA A 35 17.84 -16.44 -3.89
C ALA A 35 18.51 -15.98 -5.19
N GLN A 36 17.71 -15.74 -6.23
CA GLN A 36 18.21 -15.12 -7.46
C GLN A 36 18.94 -13.81 -7.12
N PRO A 37 20.11 -13.55 -7.71
CA PRO A 37 20.94 -12.39 -7.36
C PRO A 37 20.19 -11.05 -7.45
N GLU A 38 19.36 -10.87 -8.48
CA GLU A 38 18.60 -9.65 -8.72
C GLU A 38 17.55 -9.41 -7.59
N ILE A 39 16.86 -10.48 -7.20
CA ILE A 39 15.86 -10.42 -6.11
C ILE A 39 16.57 -10.19 -4.78
N ARG A 40 17.71 -10.85 -4.56
CA ARG A 40 18.47 -10.73 -3.33
C ARG A 40 18.98 -9.31 -3.12
N VAL A 41 19.57 -8.71 -4.12
CA VAL A 41 20.06 -7.32 -4.03
C VAL A 41 18.93 -6.35 -3.68
N ALA A 42 17.77 -6.50 -4.30
CA ALA A 42 16.60 -5.69 -3.97
C ALA A 42 16.11 -5.93 -2.53
N ALA A 43 16.04 -7.20 -2.10
CA ALA A 43 15.59 -7.56 -0.75
C ALA A 43 16.57 -7.08 0.35
N GLU A 44 17.88 -7.18 0.09
CA GLU A 44 18.91 -6.68 1.01
C GLU A 44 18.82 -5.15 1.16
N ALA A 45 18.64 -4.42 0.06
CA ALA A 45 18.44 -2.96 0.11
C ALA A 45 17.13 -2.58 0.82
N MET A 46 16.05 -3.33 0.61
CA MET A 46 14.78 -3.14 1.36
C MET A 46 14.98 -3.37 2.84
N ARG A 47 15.72 -4.42 3.24
CA ARG A 47 16.00 -4.73 4.63
C ARG A 47 16.84 -3.63 5.27
N GLU A 48 17.88 -3.17 4.62
CA GLU A 48 18.70 -2.06 5.09
C GLU A 48 17.85 -0.80 5.35
N ALA A 49 16.97 -0.44 4.42
CA ALA A 49 16.06 0.69 4.57
C ALA A 49 15.04 0.47 5.71
N PHE A 50 14.55 -0.76 5.88
CA PHE A 50 13.64 -1.13 6.95
C PHE A 50 14.31 -1.01 8.32
N ASP A 51 15.51 -1.58 8.47
CA ASP A 51 16.29 -1.57 9.73
C ASP A 51 16.73 -0.13 10.12
N ALA A 52 16.96 0.74 9.13
CA ALA A 52 17.29 2.14 9.36
C ALA A 52 16.06 3.02 9.69
N SER A 53 14.83 2.52 9.48
CA SER A 53 13.60 3.26 9.74
C SER A 53 13.18 3.19 11.21
N THR A 54 12.40 4.19 11.63
CA THR A 54 11.73 4.17 12.95
C THR A 54 10.23 4.21 12.70
N PRO A 55 9.54 3.06 12.80
CA PRO A 55 8.10 3.02 12.59
C PRO A 55 7.36 3.76 13.71
N ARG A 56 6.28 4.46 13.35
CA ARG A 56 5.39 5.08 14.32
C ARG A 56 4.48 4.01 14.92
N ALA A 57 4.43 3.94 16.25
CA ALA A 57 3.41 3.14 16.94
C ALA A 57 2.03 3.75 16.69
N MET A 58 1.02 2.92 16.44
CA MET A 58 -0.34 3.33 16.17
C MET A 58 -1.31 2.65 17.14
N ALA A 59 -2.28 3.40 17.63
CA ALA A 59 -3.34 2.90 18.48
C ALA A 59 -4.53 2.38 17.66
N ALA A 60 -5.37 1.54 18.26
CA ALA A 60 -6.62 1.11 17.65
C ALA A 60 -7.49 2.34 17.30
N GLY A 61 -8.03 2.35 16.09
CA GLY A 61 -8.80 3.48 15.55
C GLY A 61 -7.98 4.52 14.80
N GLU A 62 -6.65 4.56 14.97
CA GLU A 62 -5.79 5.36 14.09
C GLU A 62 -5.60 4.64 12.74
N TRP A 63 -5.55 5.41 11.66
CA TRP A 63 -5.40 4.85 10.32
C TRP A 63 -4.01 5.05 9.76
N HIS A 64 -3.38 3.97 9.31
CA HIS A 64 -2.23 4.00 8.42
C HIS A 64 -2.71 4.45 7.03
N THR A 65 -2.28 5.62 6.62
CA THR A 65 -2.72 6.29 5.39
C THR A 65 -1.50 6.68 4.56
N PRO A 66 -0.88 5.74 3.82
CA PRO A 66 0.28 6.02 2.99
C PRO A 66 -0.01 7.18 2.03
N TYR A 67 1.02 8.00 1.75
CA TYR A 67 0.94 9.15 0.85
C TYR A 67 0.04 10.31 1.30
N VAL A 68 -0.61 10.25 2.47
CA VAL A 68 -1.13 11.45 3.14
C VAL A 68 0.07 12.23 3.67
N ARG A 69 0.10 13.52 3.42
CA ARG A 69 1.23 14.42 3.73
C ARG A 69 0.99 15.16 5.04
N ASP A 70 2.06 15.74 5.59
CA ASP A 70 1.99 16.47 6.86
C ASP A 70 1.02 17.65 6.82
N ASP A 71 0.90 18.33 5.67
CA ASP A 71 -0.04 19.44 5.47
C ASP A 71 -1.50 19.00 5.22
N GLU A 72 -1.77 17.70 5.24
CA GLU A 72 -3.10 17.09 5.06
C GLU A 72 -3.58 16.34 6.34
N LEU A 73 -2.78 16.36 7.41
CA LEU A 73 -3.11 15.64 8.64
C LEU A 73 -4.37 16.15 9.32
N ASP A 74 -4.73 17.42 9.12
CA ASP A 74 -5.94 18.06 9.67
C ASP A 74 -7.23 17.64 8.93
N LEU A 75 -7.13 16.95 7.80
CA LEU A 75 -8.29 16.40 7.12
C LEU A 75 -8.95 15.31 7.97
N ASP A 76 -10.27 15.16 7.82
CA ASP A 76 -11.00 14.08 8.48
C ASP A 76 -10.50 12.69 8.02
N ASP A 77 -10.66 11.69 8.89
CA ASP A 77 -10.13 10.34 8.65
C ASP A 77 -10.74 9.67 7.42
N ARG A 78 -11.99 9.97 7.08
CA ARG A 78 -12.64 9.44 5.89
C ARG A 78 -11.94 9.95 4.63
N THR A 79 -11.69 11.24 4.55
CA THR A 79 -10.98 11.88 3.45
C THR A 79 -9.54 11.35 3.36
N LYS A 80 -8.81 11.29 4.47
CA LYS A 80 -7.44 10.73 4.49
C LYS A 80 -7.38 9.30 3.95
N ARG A 81 -8.29 8.42 4.34
CA ARG A 81 -8.34 7.04 3.84
C ARG A 81 -8.57 6.97 2.34
N ARG A 82 -9.48 7.78 1.81
CA ARG A 82 -9.83 7.80 0.39
C ARG A 82 -8.70 8.32 -0.49
N ILE A 83 -8.13 9.46 -0.14
CA ILE A 83 -7.00 10.02 -0.88
C ILE A 83 -5.77 9.10 -0.80
N SER A 84 -5.54 8.46 0.35
CA SER A 84 -4.47 7.47 0.51
C SER A 84 -4.65 6.29 -0.44
N ALA A 85 -5.83 5.68 -0.49
CA ALA A 85 -6.12 4.57 -1.39
C ALA A 85 -5.97 4.98 -2.87
N ALA A 86 -6.48 6.16 -3.25
CA ALA A 86 -6.33 6.69 -4.59
C ALA A 86 -4.86 6.89 -4.98
N ARG A 87 -4.04 7.42 -4.05
CA ARG A 87 -2.61 7.63 -4.28
C ARG A 87 -1.84 6.32 -4.34
N CYS A 88 -2.18 5.32 -3.53
CA CYS A 88 -1.64 3.97 -3.66
C CYS A 88 -1.92 3.37 -5.05
N ALA A 89 -3.12 3.59 -5.59
CA ALA A 89 -3.44 3.14 -6.95
C ALA A 89 -2.56 3.81 -8.02
N ARG A 90 -2.18 5.07 -7.82
CA ARG A 90 -1.32 5.80 -8.78
C ARG A 90 0.13 5.38 -8.76
N VAL A 91 0.60 4.71 -7.72
CA VAL A 91 2.00 4.23 -7.63
C VAL A 91 2.36 3.34 -8.82
N SER A 92 1.42 2.51 -9.27
CA SER A 92 1.61 1.62 -10.42
C SER A 92 1.50 2.31 -11.79
N TYR A 93 1.02 3.55 -11.82
CA TYR A 93 0.90 4.35 -13.03
C TYR A 93 1.93 5.47 -12.97
N LEU A 94 2.69 5.67 -14.03
CA LEU A 94 3.74 6.70 -14.17
C LEU A 94 3.22 8.16 -14.06
N THR A 95 2.01 8.35 -13.57
CA THR A 95 1.37 9.67 -13.41
C THR A 95 1.58 10.28 -12.03
N HIS A 96 2.68 9.94 -11.37
CA HIS A 96 3.15 10.64 -10.16
C HIS A 96 3.76 12.00 -10.54
N ASP A 97 2.95 12.83 -11.18
CA ASP A 97 3.32 14.19 -11.55
C ASP A 97 3.33 15.17 -10.34
N GLY A 98 3.16 14.65 -9.15
CA GLY A 98 3.14 15.42 -7.91
C GLY A 98 1.92 16.33 -7.74
N ARG A 99 0.92 16.22 -8.62
CA ARG A 99 -0.30 17.02 -8.52
C ARG A 99 -1.04 16.70 -7.23
N ARG A 100 -1.38 17.76 -6.51
CA ARG A 100 -2.21 17.74 -5.31
C ARG A 100 -3.61 18.18 -5.70
N ASP A 101 -4.43 17.24 -6.07
CA ASP A 101 -5.82 17.50 -6.40
C ASP A 101 -6.70 16.53 -5.61
N LEU A 102 -7.22 17.03 -4.48
CA LEU A 102 -8.09 16.25 -3.60
C LEU A 102 -9.37 15.80 -4.32
N SER A 103 -9.90 16.61 -5.25
CA SER A 103 -11.06 16.25 -6.05
C SER A 103 -10.75 15.07 -6.97
N ALA A 104 -9.59 15.13 -7.66
CA ALA A 104 -9.15 14.03 -8.52
C ALA A 104 -8.82 12.76 -7.73
N ASP A 105 -8.33 12.88 -6.49
CA ASP A 105 -8.12 11.73 -5.60
C ASP A 105 -9.46 11.10 -5.20
N GLU A 106 -10.44 11.90 -4.79
CA GLU A 106 -11.78 11.40 -4.44
C GLU A 106 -12.48 10.76 -5.65
N GLU A 107 -12.43 11.37 -6.83
CA GLU A 107 -12.97 10.79 -8.06
C GLU A 107 -12.31 9.45 -8.42
N LEU A 108 -11.00 9.35 -8.23
CA LEU A 108 -10.30 8.09 -8.46
C LEU A 108 -10.74 7.04 -7.44
N TYR A 109 -10.82 7.39 -6.15
CA TYR A 109 -11.32 6.48 -5.12
C TYR A 109 -12.70 5.94 -5.47
N GLN A 110 -13.64 6.82 -5.85
CA GLN A 110 -14.98 6.40 -6.25
C GLN A 110 -14.95 5.42 -7.42
N ARG A 111 -14.15 5.66 -8.44
CA ARG A 111 -13.99 4.73 -9.57
C ARG A 111 -13.41 3.38 -9.16
N LEU A 112 -12.51 3.33 -8.17
CA LEU A 112 -11.94 2.08 -7.67
C LEU A 112 -12.99 1.21 -6.98
N VAL A 113 -13.84 1.82 -6.13
CA VAL A 113 -14.81 1.08 -5.31
C VAL A 113 -16.12 0.79 -6.03
N THR A 114 -16.50 1.58 -7.05
CA THR A 114 -17.73 1.38 -7.82
C THR A 114 -17.53 0.58 -9.12
N ALA A 115 -16.29 0.23 -9.46
CA ALA A 115 -16.00 -0.64 -10.59
C ALA A 115 -16.62 -2.03 -10.39
N ASP A 116 -16.97 -2.72 -11.47
CA ASP A 116 -17.40 -4.11 -11.45
C ASP A 116 -16.44 -4.97 -12.29
N PRO A 117 -15.62 -5.83 -11.68
CA PRO A 117 -15.37 -5.96 -10.23
C PRO A 117 -14.60 -4.76 -9.65
N PRO A 118 -14.74 -4.48 -8.33
CA PRO A 118 -14.00 -3.42 -7.67
C PRO A 118 -12.48 -3.63 -7.68
N HIS A 119 -11.73 -2.54 -7.62
CA HIS A 119 -10.27 -2.58 -7.54
C HIS A 119 -9.80 -2.53 -6.09
N TRP A 120 -9.65 -3.68 -5.44
CA TRP A 120 -9.35 -3.80 -4.02
C TRP A 120 -7.90 -3.55 -3.63
N SER A 121 -6.94 -3.80 -4.53
CA SER A 121 -5.51 -3.77 -4.17
C SER A 121 -5.01 -2.45 -3.57
N PRO A 122 -5.45 -1.26 -4.01
CA PRO A 122 -5.01 -0.02 -3.37
C PRO A 122 -5.54 0.14 -1.94
N LEU A 123 -6.70 -0.46 -1.62
CA LEU A 123 -7.33 -0.39 -0.32
C LEU A 123 -6.69 -1.35 0.70
N GLU A 124 -5.83 -2.26 0.26
CA GLU A 124 -5.05 -3.14 1.13
C GLU A 124 -3.96 -2.41 1.91
N HIS A 125 -3.50 -1.27 1.39
CA HIS A 125 -2.42 -0.49 2.00
C HIS A 125 -2.91 0.47 3.09
N VAL A 126 -4.22 0.73 3.13
CA VAL A 126 -4.86 1.58 4.14
C VAL A 126 -5.44 0.68 5.23
N ALA A 127 -4.98 0.82 6.46
CA ALA A 127 -5.35 -0.10 7.52
C ALA A 127 -5.34 0.57 8.91
N THR A 128 -6.00 -0.06 9.87
CA THR A 128 -6.04 0.34 11.28
C THR A 128 -5.72 -0.84 12.17
N PRO A 129 -5.02 -0.68 13.31
CA PRO A 129 -4.82 -1.74 14.28
C PRO A 129 -6.16 -2.29 14.75
N ALA A 130 -6.28 -3.62 14.84
CA ALA A 130 -7.45 -4.29 15.42
C ALA A 130 -7.51 -4.06 16.94
N VAL A 131 -8.70 -3.86 17.48
CA VAL A 131 -8.90 -3.59 18.91
C VAL A 131 -8.46 -4.77 19.78
N ASP A 132 -8.70 -5.98 19.31
CA ASP A 132 -8.39 -7.24 20.00
C ASP A 132 -7.06 -7.88 19.58
N GLY A 133 -6.38 -7.30 18.59
CA GLY A 133 -5.12 -7.83 18.06
C GLY A 133 -5.26 -9.16 17.32
N GLU A 134 -6.47 -9.71 17.19
CA GLU A 134 -6.70 -11.04 16.64
C GLU A 134 -6.93 -11.07 15.12
N ALA A 135 -7.07 -9.93 14.47
CA ALA A 135 -7.28 -9.89 13.03
C ALA A 135 -6.08 -10.48 12.28
N VAL A 136 -6.31 -11.58 11.58
CA VAL A 136 -5.33 -12.22 10.69
C VAL A 136 -5.87 -12.17 9.28
N LEU A 137 -5.51 -11.13 8.54
CA LEU A 137 -5.97 -10.89 7.20
C LEU A 137 -4.77 -10.79 6.25
N GLY A 138 -4.50 -11.87 5.56
CA GLY A 138 -3.41 -11.95 4.59
C GLY A 138 -2.04 -11.65 5.22
N ASN A 139 -1.40 -10.60 4.75
CA ASN A 139 -0.07 -10.14 5.18
C ASN A 139 -0.09 -9.12 6.33
N LEU A 140 -1.28 -8.76 6.84
CA LEU A 140 -1.44 -7.82 7.95
C LEU A 140 -2.05 -8.53 9.17
N ARG A 141 -1.19 -8.89 10.12
CA ARG A 141 -1.60 -9.47 11.39
C ARG A 141 -1.89 -8.39 12.41
N GLY A 142 -3.04 -8.48 13.08
CA GLY A 142 -3.48 -7.52 14.08
C GLY A 142 -3.99 -6.19 13.48
N TRP A 143 -4.38 -6.18 12.20
CA TRP A 143 -4.86 -5.00 11.50
C TRP A 143 -6.09 -5.30 10.63
N HIS A 144 -6.96 -4.31 10.48
CA HIS A 144 -8.06 -4.31 9.53
C HIS A 144 -7.73 -3.41 8.33
N GLN A 145 -7.78 -3.97 7.14
CA GLN A 145 -7.58 -3.21 5.89
C GLN A 145 -8.88 -2.49 5.50
N LEU A 146 -8.76 -1.34 4.84
CA LEU A 146 -9.91 -0.55 4.40
C LEU A 146 -10.88 -1.36 3.52
N ARG A 147 -10.37 -2.26 2.66
CA ARG A 147 -11.21 -3.13 1.83
C ARG A 147 -12.22 -3.94 2.63
N HIS A 148 -11.84 -4.46 3.80
CA HIS A 148 -12.73 -5.28 4.64
C HIS A 148 -13.80 -4.44 5.35
N CYS A 149 -13.57 -3.14 5.54
CA CYS A 149 -14.56 -2.23 6.09
C CYS A 149 -15.66 -1.87 5.09
N LEU A 150 -15.40 -2.02 3.78
CA LEU A 150 -16.38 -1.76 2.72
C LEU A 150 -17.24 -2.98 2.46
N ASP A 151 -16.68 -4.18 2.51
CA ASP A 151 -17.41 -5.45 2.34
C ASP A 151 -18.46 -5.67 3.44
N SER A 152 -18.25 -5.09 4.63
CA SER A 152 -19.16 -5.21 5.77
C SER A 152 -20.36 -4.25 5.69
N ALA A 153 -20.42 -3.36 4.71
CA ALA A 153 -21.46 -2.35 4.53
C ALA A 153 -22.44 -2.67 3.39
N GLY A 154 -22.34 -3.89 2.80
CA GLY A 154 -23.21 -4.43 1.74
C GLY A 154 -24.36 -5.27 2.27
#